data_f57897153984403ff702e4e447aaeee8
#
_entry.id   f57897153984403ff702e4e447aaeee8
#
_cell.length_a   1.000
_cell.length_b   1.000
_cell.length_c   1.000
_cell.angle_alpha   90.00
_cell.angle_beta   90.00
_cell.angle_gamma   90.00
#
_symmetry.space_group_name_H-M   'P 1'
#
loop_
_entity.id
_entity.type
_entity.pdbx_description
1 polymer ?
#
loop_
_entity_poly.entity_id
_entity_poly.type
_entity_poly.pdbx_seq_one_letter_code
_entity_poly.pdbx_strand_id
1 'polypeptide(L)'
;TPSHAGYASIRIKGGWRIVIGPVYNARLNESLVDAFMAENQIPAAQRHAADTILEAAPNLSLLEFFDKAAYLYYCMDGEILDPSVYFDLTNDRDSFTVGRDAVENLLERKENEKFHNSYQWELMFYDLIRQGDPERLMAFLMQDSSTRLGHGTMADTPLRQAKNIFIGCITKIGMMSAIPAGMDVELTYQLIDSYVLDCERAATVPEIDRLQLNAALDFCRRLGELRLPAGISREVYTCMSYIRNHVNTPLRLDDVAASIVRSVS
;
A
#
# COMPACT_ATOMS: atom_id res chain seq x y z
N THR A 1 -10.82 9.87 15.84
CA THR A 1 -10.22 9.88 17.17
C THR A 1 -8.71 9.62 17.06
N PRO A 2 -7.88 10.02 18.06
CA PRO A 2 -6.44 9.70 18.07
C PRO A 2 -6.15 8.20 18.05
N SER A 3 -7.04 7.38 18.62
CA SER A 3 -6.98 5.92 18.56
C SER A 3 -7.43 5.33 17.23
N HIS A 4 -7.79 6.14 16.25
CA HIS A 4 -8.42 5.73 14.98
C HIS A 4 -9.70 4.89 15.14
N ALA A 5 -10.31 4.90 16.32
CA ALA A 5 -11.59 4.24 16.56
C ALA A 5 -12.73 4.96 15.83
N GLY A 6 -13.50 4.23 15.05
CA GLY A 6 -14.70 4.69 14.37
C GLY A 6 -15.94 4.51 15.24
N TYR A 7 -16.80 5.53 15.26
CA TYR A 7 -18.10 5.48 15.92
C TYR A 7 -19.19 6.02 15.01
N ALA A 8 -20.36 5.39 15.03
CA ALA A 8 -21.57 5.92 14.41
C ALA A 8 -22.56 6.34 15.49
N SER A 9 -23.20 7.49 15.32
CA SER A 9 -24.27 7.96 16.19
C SER A 9 -25.55 8.11 15.39
N ILE A 10 -26.53 7.28 15.70
CA ILE A 10 -27.82 7.18 15.01
C ILE A 10 -28.90 7.79 15.90
N ARG A 11 -29.65 8.77 15.36
CA ARG A 11 -30.83 9.30 16.01
C ARG A 11 -32.03 8.55 15.48
N ILE A 12 -32.86 8.02 16.39
CA ILE A 12 -34.10 7.28 16.07
C ILE A 12 -35.33 8.03 16.57
N LYS A 13 -36.48 7.62 16.05
CA LYS A 13 -37.80 8.16 16.49
C LYS A 13 -37.92 8.06 18.00
N GLY A 14 -38.52 9.09 18.60
CA GLY A 14 -38.61 9.18 20.06
C GLY A 14 -37.48 9.90 20.77
N GLY A 15 -36.53 10.48 20.00
CA GLY A 15 -35.44 11.31 20.55
C GLY A 15 -34.23 10.52 21.09
N TRP A 16 -34.24 9.21 20.99
CA TRP A 16 -33.14 8.37 21.41
C TRP A 16 -31.96 8.46 20.43
N ARG A 17 -30.77 8.25 20.97
CA ARG A 17 -29.52 8.18 20.20
C ARG A 17 -28.82 6.88 20.53
N ILE A 18 -28.51 6.12 19.49
CA ILE A 18 -27.67 4.91 19.58
C ILE A 18 -26.27 5.24 19.12
N VAL A 19 -25.28 4.83 19.90
CA VAL A 19 -23.86 4.92 19.53
C VAL A 19 -23.34 3.52 19.30
N ILE A 20 -22.74 3.30 18.14
CA ILE A 20 -22.15 2.01 17.73
C ILE A 20 -20.64 2.22 17.58
N GLY A 21 -19.86 1.31 18.10
CA GLY A 21 -18.38 1.36 18.09
C GLY A 21 -17.81 0.90 19.42
N PRO A 22 -16.49 0.83 19.58
CA PRO A 22 -15.50 1.18 18.56
C PRO A 22 -15.42 0.15 17.43
N VAL A 23 -15.12 0.62 16.21
CA VAL A 23 -14.70 -0.22 15.08
C VAL A 23 -13.36 0.28 14.56
N TYR A 24 -12.57 -0.61 14.00
CA TYR A 24 -11.27 -0.29 13.45
C TYR A 24 -11.19 -0.74 11.98
N ASN A 25 -10.44 -0.02 11.16
CA ASN A 25 -10.16 -0.38 9.77
C ASN A 25 -8.73 -0.96 9.58
N ALA A 26 -8.05 -1.23 10.68
CA ALA A 26 -6.71 -1.82 10.70
C ALA A 26 -6.61 -2.83 11.84
N ARG A 27 -5.66 -3.76 11.74
CA ARG A 27 -5.39 -4.69 12.84
C ARG A 27 -4.96 -3.93 14.08
N LEU A 28 -5.54 -4.30 15.21
CA LEU A 28 -5.13 -3.78 16.51
C LEU A 28 -3.67 -4.13 16.80
N ASN A 29 -2.96 -3.14 17.32
CA ASN A 29 -1.62 -3.29 17.83
C ASN A 29 -1.50 -2.56 19.18
N GLU A 30 -0.41 -2.77 19.90
CA GLU A 30 -0.20 -2.18 21.22
C GLU A 30 -0.34 -0.66 21.23
N SER A 31 0.16 0.02 20.20
CA SER A 31 0.08 1.48 20.08
C SER A 31 -1.36 1.98 19.96
N LEU A 32 -2.23 1.26 19.23
CA LEU A 32 -3.66 1.60 19.12
C LEU A 32 -4.39 1.37 20.45
N VAL A 33 -4.05 0.30 21.17
CA VAL A 33 -4.61 0.04 22.51
C VAL A 33 -4.20 1.14 23.49
N ASP A 34 -2.93 1.52 23.50
CA ASP A 34 -2.43 2.61 24.36
C ASP A 34 -3.12 3.94 24.04
N ALA A 35 -3.28 4.26 22.74
CA ALA A 35 -3.98 5.46 22.31
C ALA A 35 -5.46 5.44 22.73
N PHE A 36 -6.14 4.29 22.61
CA PHE A 36 -7.52 4.13 23.04
C PHE A 36 -7.68 4.29 24.54
N MET A 37 -6.79 3.69 25.33
CA MET A 37 -6.80 3.82 26.78
C MET A 37 -6.55 5.26 27.22
N ALA A 38 -5.59 5.94 26.61
CA ALA A 38 -5.28 7.34 26.91
C ALA A 38 -6.46 8.26 26.56
N GLU A 39 -7.07 8.08 25.39
CA GLU A 39 -8.22 8.86 24.92
C GLU A 39 -9.44 8.72 25.86
N ASN A 40 -9.67 7.50 26.32
CA ASN A 40 -10.82 7.19 27.20
C ASN A 40 -10.46 7.24 28.70
N GLN A 41 -9.29 7.69 29.06
CA GLN A 41 -8.81 7.80 30.45
C GLN A 41 -8.91 6.48 31.22
N ILE A 42 -8.64 5.35 30.55
CA ILE A 42 -8.72 4.01 31.15
C ILE A 42 -7.42 3.78 31.95
N PRO A 43 -7.52 3.44 33.25
CA PRO A 43 -6.34 3.16 34.06
C PRO A 43 -5.53 1.97 33.55
N ALA A 44 -4.19 2.03 33.68
CA ALA A 44 -3.30 0.96 33.25
C ALA A 44 -3.63 -0.42 33.90
N ALA A 45 -4.19 -0.43 35.09
CA ALA A 45 -4.66 -1.65 35.75
C ALA A 45 -5.81 -2.37 35.00
N GLN A 46 -6.49 -1.70 34.09
CA GLN A 46 -7.57 -2.25 33.27
C GLN A 46 -7.12 -2.62 31.85
N ARG A 47 -5.81 -2.62 31.57
CA ARG A 47 -5.27 -2.93 30.24
C ARG A 47 -5.80 -4.27 29.71
N HIS A 48 -5.75 -5.32 30.49
CA HIS A 48 -6.22 -6.65 30.08
C HIS A 48 -7.71 -6.66 29.66
N ALA A 49 -8.54 -5.89 30.37
CA ALA A 49 -9.94 -5.75 30.01
C ALA A 49 -10.11 -4.95 28.70
N ALA A 50 -9.31 -3.90 28.50
CA ALA A 50 -9.29 -3.13 27.26
C ALA A 50 -8.84 -3.99 26.08
N ASP A 51 -7.76 -4.77 26.21
CA ASP A 51 -7.28 -5.71 25.19
C ASP A 51 -8.38 -6.69 24.80
N THR A 52 -9.04 -7.32 25.77
CA THR A 52 -10.12 -8.30 25.52
C THR A 52 -11.30 -7.67 24.74
N ILE A 53 -11.70 -6.45 25.10
CA ILE A 53 -12.80 -5.74 24.44
C ILE A 53 -12.40 -5.35 23.00
N LEU A 54 -11.18 -4.86 22.84
CA LEU A 54 -10.70 -4.37 21.54
C LEU A 54 -10.38 -5.53 20.58
N GLU A 55 -9.89 -6.66 21.07
CA GLU A 55 -9.74 -7.89 20.27
C GLU A 55 -11.07 -8.42 19.75
N ALA A 56 -12.14 -8.23 20.51
CA ALA A 56 -13.50 -8.58 20.09
C ALA A 56 -14.12 -7.52 19.16
N ALA A 57 -13.53 -6.33 19.05
CA ALA A 57 -14.06 -5.26 18.20
C ALA A 57 -13.90 -5.64 16.71
N PRO A 58 -14.95 -5.42 15.89
CA PRO A 58 -14.89 -5.79 14.48
C PRO A 58 -13.89 -4.89 13.74
N ASN A 59 -13.09 -5.53 12.87
CA ASN A 59 -12.28 -4.84 11.88
C ASN A 59 -13.12 -4.65 10.62
N LEU A 60 -13.56 -3.43 10.36
CA LEU A 60 -14.45 -3.08 9.28
C LEU A 60 -13.90 -1.88 8.50
N SER A 61 -14.01 -1.93 7.18
CA SER A 61 -13.85 -0.73 6.37
C SER A 61 -14.93 0.30 6.68
N LEU A 62 -14.67 1.56 6.36
CA LEU A 62 -15.65 2.64 6.56
C LEU A 62 -16.99 2.33 5.86
N LEU A 63 -16.94 1.78 4.64
CA LEU A 63 -18.13 1.41 3.87
C LEU A 63 -18.90 0.28 4.52
N GLU A 64 -18.24 -0.80 4.95
CA GLU A 64 -18.90 -1.90 5.65
C GLU A 64 -19.52 -1.45 6.97
N PHE A 65 -18.84 -0.56 7.69
CA PHE A 65 -19.38 0.01 8.92
C PHE A 65 -20.62 0.86 8.66
N PHE A 66 -20.56 1.69 7.62
CA PHE A 66 -21.72 2.48 7.19
C PHE A 66 -22.91 1.60 6.81
N ASP A 67 -22.70 0.57 5.98
CA ASP A 67 -23.77 -0.35 5.57
C ASP A 67 -24.43 -1.01 6.76
N LYS A 68 -23.66 -1.46 7.75
CA LYS A 68 -24.21 -2.07 8.97
C LYS A 68 -24.99 -1.06 9.82
N ALA A 69 -24.49 0.17 9.95
CA ALA A 69 -25.18 1.24 10.66
C ALA A 69 -26.46 1.67 9.95
N ALA A 70 -26.44 1.78 8.62
CA ALA A 70 -27.60 2.09 7.79
C ALA A 70 -28.67 0.99 7.87
N TYR A 71 -28.26 -0.28 7.85
CA TYR A 71 -29.18 -1.41 8.04
C TYR A 71 -29.84 -1.40 9.43
N LEU A 72 -29.06 -1.11 10.47
CA LEU A 72 -29.62 -0.98 11.82
C LEU A 72 -30.63 0.17 11.90
N TYR A 73 -30.31 1.31 11.29
CA TYR A 73 -31.23 2.46 11.22
C TYR A 73 -32.53 2.07 10.50
N TYR A 74 -32.43 1.39 9.36
CA TYR A 74 -33.61 0.89 8.64
C TYR A 74 -34.47 -0.05 9.50
N CYS A 75 -33.88 -0.97 10.24
CA CYS A 75 -34.60 -1.87 11.13
C CYS A 75 -35.35 -1.14 12.25
N MET A 76 -34.84 0.01 12.70
CA MET A 76 -35.43 0.75 13.83
C MET A 76 -36.39 1.86 13.41
N ASP A 77 -36.16 2.49 12.28
CA ASP A 77 -36.87 3.69 11.85
C ASP A 77 -37.67 3.50 10.56
N GLY A 78 -37.36 2.41 9.82
CA GLY A 78 -38.01 2.07 8.54
C GLY A 78 -37.59 2.94 7.36
N GLU A 79 -36.59 3.81 7.54
CA GLU A 79 -36.09 4.70 6.50
C GLU A 79 -34.78 4.19 5.94
N ILE A 80 -34.63 4.24 4.61
CA ILE A 80 -33.38 3.89 3.92
C ILE A 80 -32.48 5.13 3.91
N LEU A 81 -31.26 5.00 4.47
CA LEU A 81 -30.26 6.04 4.39
C LEU A 81 -29.59 6.01 3.01
N ASP A 82 -29.60 7.14 2.33
CA ASP A 82 -28.85 7.30 1.09
C ASP A 82 -27.35 7.47 1.42
N PRO A 83 -26.46 6.57 0.94
CA PRO A 83 -25.03 6.69 1.17
C PRO A 83 -24.45 8.03 0.69
N SER A 84 -25.00 8.62 -0.38
CA SER A 84 -24.52 9.88 -0.93
C SER A 84 -24.60 11.05 0.05
N VAL A 85 -25.55 11.01 1.00
CA VAL A 85 -25.71 12.05 2.04
C VAL A 85 -24.56 12.04 3.04
N TYR A 86 -23.95 10.88 3.28
CA TYR A 86 -22.88 10.71 4.27
C TYR A 86 -21.47 10.72 3.63
N PHE A 87 -21.42 10.36 2.37
CA PHE A 87 -20.21 10.42 1.54
C PHE A 87 -20.35 11.53 0.50
N ASP A 88 -20.96 12.67 0.88
CA ASP A 88 -21.12 13.80 -0.03
C ASP A 88 -19.76 14.38 -0.42
N LEU A 89 -19.16 13.73 -1.43
CA LEU A 89 -17.94 14.17 -2.06
C LEU A 89 -18.15 15.44 -2.90
N THR A 90 -19.41 15.92 -3.02
CA THR A 90 -19.76 17.03 -3.91
C THR A 90 -19.89 18.36 -3.18
N ASN A 91 -20.23 18.38 -1.89
CA ASN A 91 -20.52 19.59 -1.14
C ASN A 91 -19.34 20.12 -0.30
N ASP A 92 -18.40 19.29 0.06
CA ASP A 92 -17.22 19.74 0.81
C ASP A 92 -16.04 20.02 -0.12
N ARG A 93 -16.27 20.92 -1.09
CA ARG A 93 -15.20 21.46 -1.96
C ARG A 93 -14.09 22.14 -1.17
N ASP A 94 -14.34 22.48 0.09
CA ASP A 94 -13.37 23.10 0.97
C ASP A 94 -12.52 22.09 1.75
N SER A 95 -12.96 20.83 1.88
CA SER A 95 -12.18 19.78 2.57
C SER A 95 -11.15 19.08 1.66
N PHE A 96 -11.35 19.12 0.33
CA PHE A 96 -10.36 18.62 -0.63
C PHE A 96 -9.57 19.79 -1.25
N THR A 97 -8.64 20.32 -0.48
CA THR A 97 -7.67 21.32 -0.95
C THR A 97 -6.69 20.75 -1.99
N VAL A 98 -6.60 19.41 -2.08
CA VAL A 98 -5.64 18.70 -2.95
C VAL A 98 -5.64 19.21 -4.39
N GLY A 99 -6.80 19.52 -4.96
CA GLY A 99 -6.89 20.04 -6.32
C GLY A 99 -6.42 21.50 -6.45
N ARG A 100 -6.68 22.34 -5.45
CA ARG A 100 -6.28 23.77 -5.44
C ARG A 100 -4.79 23.90 -5.20
N ASP A 101 -4.27 23.21 -4.17
CA ASP A 101 -2.84 23.20 -3.85
C ASP A 101 -2.01 22.60 -5.00
N ALA A 102 -2.55 21.60 -5.71
CA ALA A 102 -1.89 21.04 -6.89
C ALA A 102 -1.82 22.05 -8.04
N VAL A 103 -2.86 22.86 -8.26
CA VAL A 103 -2.88 23.91 -9.31
C VAL A 103 -1.95 25.06 -8.94
N GLU A 104 -1.96 25.54 -7.70
CA GLU A 104 -1.04 26.58 -7.22
C GLU A 104 0.41 26.10 -7.29
N ASN A 105 0.71 24.90 -6.83
CA ASN A 105 2.03 24.29 -6.96
C ASN A 105 2.45 24.10 -8.43
N LEU A 106 1.52 23.78 -9.33
CA LEU A 106 1.81 23.65 -10.76
C LEU A 106 2.18 25.02 -11.38
N LEU A 107 1.48 26.10 -10.99
CA LEU A 107 1.74 27.44 -11.45
C LEU A 107 3.12 27.93 -10.96
N GLU A 108 3.40 27.79 -9.67
CA GLU A 108 4.70 28.15 -9.09
C GLU A 108 5.86 27.36 -9.72
N ARG A 109 5.66 26.10 -10.05
CA ARG A 109 6.67 25.25 -10.72
C ARG A 109 6.89 25.64 -12.16
N LYS A 110 5.84 26.06 -12.88
CA LYS A 110 5.96 26.59 -14.23
C LYS A 110 6.72 27.93 -14.24
N GLU A 111 6.45 28.80 -13.28
CA GLU A 111 7.15 30.08 -13.13
C GLU A 111 8.64 29.89 -12.77
N ASN A 112 8.98 28.85 -12.02
CA ASN A 112 10.33 28.53 -11.59
C ASN A 112 11.07 27.55 -12.52
N GLU A 113 10.51 27.18 -13.68
CA GLU A 113 11.06 26.19 -14.63
C GLU A 113 11.41 24.82 -14.00
N LYS A 114 10.82 24.50 -12.86
CA LYS A 114 11.04 23.22 -12.14
C LYS A 114 10.09 22.15 -12.64
N PHE A 115 10.40 21.54 -13.75
CA PHE A 115 9.64 20.40 -14.28
C PHE A 115 10.04 19.09 -13.59
N HIS A 116 9.08 18.16 -13.49
CA HIS A 116 9.36 16.78 -13.12
C HIS A 116 10.07 16.07 -14.28
N ASN A 117 11.36 16.26 -14.42
CA ASN A 117 12.19 15.51 -15.38
C ASN A 117 12.43 14.05 -14.92
N SER A 118 11.83 13.65 -13.80
CA SER A 118 12.00 12.33 -13.22
C SER A 118 11.29 11.21 -13.98
N TYR A 119 10.28 11.51 -14.80
CA TYR A 119 9.46 10.48 -15.43
C TYR A 119 10.26 9.57 -16.38
N GLN A 120 11.08 10.16 -17.27
CA GLN A 120 11.93 9.39 -18.17
C GLN A 120 12.97 8.58 -17.41
N TRP A 121 13.57 9.18 -16.38
CA TRP A 121 14.52 8.52 -15.51
C TRP A 121 13.84 7.34 -14.77
N GLU A 122 12.65 7.53 -14.23
CA GLU A 122 11.87 6.49 -13.56
C GLU A 122 11.57 5.33 -14.50
N LEU A 123 11.13 5.62 -15.74
CA LEU A 123 10.87 4.56 -16.74
C LEU A 123 12.11 3.73 -17.03
N MET A 124 13.27 4.37 -17.21
CA MET A 124 14.55 3.66 -17.42
C MET A 124 14.95 2.86 -16.20
N PHE A 125 14.81 3.41 -15.00
CA PHE A 125 15.11 2.73 -13.74
C PHE A 125 14.27 1.46 -13.56
N TYR A 126 12.93 1.53 -13.74
CA TYR A 126 12.07 0.37 -13.63
C TYR A 126 12.30 -0.65 -14.74
N ASP A 127 12.64 -0.21 -15.95
CA ASP A 127 12.98 -1.12 -17.05
C ASP A 127 14.30 -1.86 -16.79
N LEU A 128 15.31 -1.20 -16.26
CA LEU A 128 16.59 -1.84 -15.87
C LEU A 128 16.37 -2.88 -14.75
N ILE A 129 15.56 -2.58 -13.76
CA ILE A 129 15.18 -3.58 -12.74
C ILE A 129 14.49 -4.77 -13.40
N ARG A 130 13.52 -4.51 -14.29
CA ARG A 130 12.80 -5.55 -15.03
C ARG A 130 13.75 -6.40 -15.87
N GLN A 131 14.82 -5.81 -16.40
CA GLN A 131 15.84 -6.52 -17.15
C GLN A 131 16.68 -7.49 -16.29
N GLY A 132 16.67 -7.38 -14.97
CA GLY A 132 17.33 -8.30 -14.07
C GLY A 132 18.86 -8.30 -14.18
N ASP A 133 19.46 -7.15 -14.52
CA ASP A 133 20.91 -6.97 -14.65
C ASP A 133 21.40 -5.96 -13.60
N PRO A 134 21.88 -6.42 -12.43
CA PRO A 134 22.31 -5.55 -11.34
C PRO A 134 23.51 -4.66 -11.70
N GLU A 135 24.40 -5.10 -12.59
CA GLU A 135 25.58 -4.33 -12.99
C GLU A 135 25.16 -3.11 -13.82
N ARG A 136 24.26 -3.32 -14.77
CA ARG A 136 23.69 -2.21 -15.57
C ARG A 136 22.86 -1.26 -14.71
N LEU A 137 22.08 -1.79 -13.77
CA LEU A 137 21.33 -0.96 -12.82
C LEU A 137 22.28 -0.10 -11.99
N MET A 138 23.34 -0.68 -11.44
CA MET A 138 24.34 0.07 -10.67
C MET A 138 25.05 1.12 -11.53
N ALA A 139 25.46 0.78 -12.74
CA ALA A 139 26.07 1.73 -13.66
C ALA A 139 25.16 2.92 -13.94
N PHE A 140 23.87 2.68 -14.17
CA PHE A 140 22.87 3.72 -14.36
C PHE A 140 22.71 4.60 -13.10
N LEU A 141 22.64 4.00 -11.92
CA LEU A 141 22.50 4.73 -10.65
C LEU A 141 23.73 5.58 -10.32
N MET A 142 24.93 5.20 -10.81
CA MET A 142 26.16 5.95 -10.60
C MET A 142 26.38 7.10 -11.60
N GLN A 143 25.79 7.01 -12.80
CA GLN A 143 26.00 8.00 -13.87
C GLN A 143 25.29 9.32 -13.65
N ASP A 144 24.17 9.34 -12.95
CA ASP A 144 23.31 10.54 -12.89
C ASP A 144 22.78 10.80 -11.49
N SER A 145 23.56 11.55 -10.71
CA SER A 145 23.12 12.06 -9.41
C SER A 145 22.20 13.29 -9.52
N SER A 146 22.15 13.97 -10.67
CA SER A 146 21.43 15.24 -10.84
C SER A 146 19.94 15.04 -11.13
N THR A 147 19.56 13.93 -11.76
CA THR A 147 18.17 13.63 -12.12
C THR A 147 17.33 13.01 -11.00
N ARG A 148 17.97 12.57 -9.90
CA ARG A 148 17.27 12.04 -8.71
C ARG A 148 16.41 13.07 -7.96
N LEU A 149 16.47 14.35 -8.32
CA LEU A 149 15.99 15.46 -7.50
C LEU A 149 14.59 15.96 -7.84
N GLY A 150 13.85 15.27 -8.70
CA GLY A 150 12.54 15.74 -9.17
C GLY A 150 11.33 15.39 -8.29
N HIS A 151 11.51 14.94 -7.04
CA HIS A 151 10.37 14.62 -6.19
C HIS A 151 9.70 15.89 -5.65
N GLY A 152 8.36 15.90 -5.72
CA GLY A 152 7.58 16.96 -5.07
C GLY A 152 7.68 16.90 -3.55
N THR A 153 7.26 17.97 -2.88
CA THR A 153 7.12 17.96 -1.41
C THR A 153 5.92 17.10 -1.03
N MET A 154 6.17 16.04 -0.26
CA MET A 154 5.18 15.06 0.19
C MET A 154 5.09 14.96 1.71
N ALA A 155 5.92 15.71 2.44
CA ALA A 155 5.90 15.77 3.90
C ALA A 155 6.67 16.97 4.43
N ASP A 156 6.38 17.36 5.68
CA ASP A 156 6.98 18.49 6.37
C ASP A 156 8.38 18.22 6.91
N THR A 157 8.74 16.94 7.10
CA THR A 157 10.06 16.56 7.62
C THR A 157 10.84 15.74 6.61
N PRO A 158 12.19 15.91 6.54
CA PRO A 158 13.03 15.16 5.61
C PRO A 158 12.90 13.64 5.75
N LEU A 159 12.79 13.13 6.98
CA LEU A 159 12.63 11.71 7.23
C LEU A 159 11.30 11.18 6.70
N ARG A 160 10.19 11.90 6.96
CA ARG A 160 8.87 11.51 6.45
C ARG A 160 8.80 11.62 4.93
N GLN A 161 9.42 12.65 4.35
CA GLN A 161 9.57 12.81 2.91
C GLN A 161 10.27 11.60 2.29
N ALA A 162 11.41 11.18 2.84
CA ALA A 162 12.15 10.02 2.36
C ALA A 162 11.33 8.72 2.47
N LYS A 163 10.61 8.51 3.58
CA LYS A 163 9.71 7.37 3.76
C LYS A 163 8.60 7.33 2.70
N ASN A 164 7.94 8.45 2.45
CA ASN A 164 6.87 8.54 1.45
C ASN A 164 7.38 8.25 0.04
N ILE A 165 8.57 8.78 -0.32
CA ILE A 165 9.24 8.51 -1.60
C ILE A 165 9.57 7.02 -1.73
N PHE A 166 10.13 6.42 -0.67
CA PHE A 166 10.49 5.00 -0.65
C PHE A 166 9.27 4.10 -0.87
N ILE A 167 8.17 4.33 -0.12
CA ILE A 167 6.93 3.55 -0.24
C ILE A 167 6.38 3.63 -1.67
N GLY A 168 6.36 4.83 -2.26
CA GLY A 168 5.96 5.02 -3.65
C GLY A 168 6.87 4.28 -4.64
N CYS A 169 8.19 4.33 -4.42
CA CYS A 169 9.18 3.67 -5.27
C CYS A 169 9.07 2.14 -5.22
N ILE A 170 9.03 1.55 -4.02
CA ILE A 170 8.97 0.09 -3.87
C ILE A 170 7.68 -0.51 -4.44
N THR A 171 6.56 0.19 -4.29
CA THR A 171 5.29 -0.20 -4.89
C THR A 171 5.38 -0.18 -6.43
N LYS A 172 5.97 0.87 -7.01
CA LYS A 172 6.19 0.95 -8.46
C LYS A 172 7.14 -0.15 -8.96
N ILE A 173 8.22 -0.49 -8.23
CA ILE A 173 9.10 -1.61 -8.57
C ILE A 173 8.28 -2.90 -8.70
N GLY A 174 7.42 -3.20 -7.73
CA GLY A 174 6.56 -4.38 -7.79
C GLY A 174 5.64 -4.37 -9.00
N MET A 175 4.90 -3.28 -9.21
CA MET A 175 3.88 -3.18 -10.24
C MET A 175 4.43 -3.00 -11.66
N MET A 176 5.52 -2.24 -11.83
CA MET A 176 6.06 -1.89 -13.15
C MET A 176 7.21 -2.81 -13.60
N SER A 177 7.89 -3.47 -12.64
CA SER A 177 9.04 -4.31 -12.96
C SER A 177 8.81 -5.78 -12.61
N ALA A 178 8.46 -6.10 -11.37
CA ALA A 178 8.44 -7.47 -10.88
C ALA A 178 7.30 -8.31 -11.48
N ILE A 179 6.07 -7.89 -11.32
CA ILE A 179 4.90 -8.62 -11.84
C ILE A 179 4.95 -8.73 -13.38
N PRO A 180 5.22 -7.65 -14.14
CA PRO A 180 5.34 -7.77 -15.60
C PRO A 180 6.49 -8.64 -16.08
N ALA A 181 7.54 -8.81 -15.27
CA ALA A 181 8.65 -9.73 -15.56
C ALA A 181 8.35 -11.20 -15.21
N GLY A 182 7.18 -11.49 -14.62
CA GLY A 182 6.73 -12.84 -14.29
C GLY A 182 7.03 -13.29 -12.85
N MET A 183 7.38 -12.36 -11.95
CA MET A 183 7.41 -12.67 -10.52
C MET A 183 5.99 -12.96 -10.02
N ASP A 184 5.88 -13.94 -9.14
CA ASP A 184 4.61 -14.28 -8.50
C ASP A 184 4.02 -13.06 -7.78
N VAL A 185 2.70 -12.86 -7.94
CA VAL A 185 2.01 -11.66 -7.43
C VAL A 185 2.04 -11.62 -5.90
N GLU A 186 1.75 -12.76 -5.25
CA GLU A 186 1.72 -12.83 -3.78
C GLU A 186 3.12 -12.63 -3.19
N LEU A 187 4.13 -13.25 -3.78
CA LEU A 187 5.53 -13.03 -3.39
C LEU A 187 5.93 -11.57 -3.55
N THR A 188 5.49 -10.92 -4.63
CA THR A 188 5.79 -9.50 -4.89
C THR A 188 5.19 -8.61 -3.78
N TYR A 189 3.93 -8.83 -3.41
CA TYR A 189 3.29 -8.09 -2.32
C TYR A 189 3.97 -8.33 -0.97
N GLN A 190 4.30 -9.58 -0.64
CA GLN A 190 5.01 -9.90 0.60
C GLN A 190 6.37 -9.23 0.69
N LEU A 191 7.10 -9.11 -0.43
CA LEU A 191 8.36 -8.38 -0.49
C LEU A 191 8.14 -6.87 -0.29
N ILE A 192 7.15 -6.28 -0.94
CA ILE A 192 6.80 -4.87 -0.75
C ILE A 192 6.48 -4.61 0.71
N ASP A 193 5.62 -5.41 1.32
CA ASP A 193 5.22 -5.26 2.73
C ASP A 193 6.42 -5.34 3.67
N SER A 194 7.32 -6.30 3.44
CA SER A 194 8.54 -6.45 4.24
C SER A 194 9.43 -5.21 4.15
N TYR A 195 9.64 -4.67 2.95
CA TYR A 195 10.44 -3.48 2.75
C TYR A 195 9.77 -2.21 3.33
N VAL A 196 8.45 -2.12 3.28
CA VAL A 196 7.69 -1.01 3.90
C VAL A 196 7.83 -1.06 5.42
N LEU A 197 7.76 -2.24 6.03
CA LEU A 197 7.97 -2.41 7.48
C LEU A 197 9.41 -2.03 7.90
N ASP A 198 10.42 -2.37 7.10
CA ASP A 198 11.79 -1.95 7.35
C ASP A 198 11.96 -0.44 7.20
N CYS A 199 11.29 0.17 6.22
CA CYS A 199 11.24 1.63 6.05
C CYS A 199 10.60 2.32 7.28
N GLU A 200 9.53 1.77 7.84
CA GLU A 200 8.90 2.33 9.05
C GLU A 200 9.86 2.32 10.25
N ARG A 201 10.69 1.30 10.38
CA ARG A 201 11.69 1.17 11.46
C ARG A 201 12.89 2.10 11.28
N ALA A 202 13.17 2.54 10.06
CA ALA A 202 14.29 3.43 9.80
C ALA A 202 14.13 4.78 10.52
N ALA A 203 15.19 5.20 11.19
CA ALA A 203 15.24 6.41 12.00
C ALA A 203 15.92 7.59 11.29
N THR A 204 16.64 7.35 10.18
CA THR A 204 17.41 8.36 9.47
C THR A 204 17.23 8.27 7.96
N VAL A 205 17.41 9.40 7.26
CA VAL A 205 17.36 9.45 5.78
C VAL A 205 18.40 8.52 5.13
N PRO A 206 19.68 8.48 5.58
CA PRO A 206 20.67 7.57 5.02
C PRO A 206 20.32 6.08 5.16
N GLU A 207 19.56 5.69 6.19
CA GLU A 207 19.06 4.32 6.30
C GLU A 207 18.03 4.01 5.22
N ILE A 208 17.13 4.96 4.92
CA ILE A 208 16.15 4.82 3.85
C ILE A 208 16.81 4.79 2.47
N ASP A 209 17.82 5.64 2.23
CA ASP A 209 18.57 5.64 0.97
C ASP A 209 19.25 4.27 0.71
N ARG A 210 19.87 3.69 1.75
CA ARG A 210 20.44 2.34 1.67
C ARG A 210 19.39 1.28 1.43
N LEU A 211 18.25 1.38 2.12
CA LEU A 211 17.15 0.44 1.96
C LEU A 211 16.60 0.50 0.52
N GLN A 212 16.46 1.69 -0.05
CA GLN A 212 16.01 1.87 -1.43
C GLN A 212 16.94 1.23 -2.44
N LEU A 213 18.25 1.44 -2.28
CA LEU A 213 19.25 0.82 -3.15
C LEU A 213 19.23 -0.71 -3.03
N ASN A 214 19.20 -1.22 -1.79
CA ASN A 214 19.14 -2.65 -1.52
C ASN A 214 17.89 -3.30 -2.09
N ALA A 215 16.72 -2.67 -1.93
CA ALA A 215 15.48 -3.17 -2.48
C ALA A 215 15.50 -3.23 -4.01
N ALA A 216 15.98 -2.17 -4.68
CA ALA A 216 16.11 -2.14 -6.13
C ALA A 216 17.02 -3.25 -6.66
N LEU A 217 18.16 -3.45 -6.01
CA LEU A 217 19.11 -4.51 -6.38
C LEU A 217 18.59 -5.91 -6.06
N ASP A 218 17.84 -6.08 -4.96
CA ASP A 218 17.25 -7.38 -4.60
C ASP A 218 16.19 -7.78 -5.63
N PHE A 219 15.26 -6.89 -5.95
CA PHE A 219 14.27 -7.15 -7.02
C PHE A 219 14.95 -7.43 -8.35
N CYS A 220 15.96 -6.63 -8.73
CA CYS A 220 16.72 -6.81 -9.97
C CYS A 220 17.37 -8.21 -10.04
N ARG A 221 18.03 -8.67 -8.98
CA ARG A 221 18.64 -10.02 -8.91
C ARG A 221 17.60 -11.11 -9.03
N ARG A 222 16.53 -11.04 -8.27
CA ARG A 222 15.41 -12.01 -8.32
C ARG A 222 14.83 -12.11 -9.72
N LEU A 223 14.66 -10.97 -10.40
CA LEU A 223 14.15 -10.95 -11.77
C LEU A 223 15.17 -11.53 -12.77
N GLY A 224 16.45 -11.32 -12.55
CA GLY A 224 17.51 -11.97 -13.31
C GLY A 224 17.47 -13.50 -13.18
N GLU A 225 17.21 -14.01 -11.99
CA GLU A 225 17.06 -15.45 -11.72
C GLU A 225 15.79 -16.06 -12.33
N LEU A 226 14.75 -15.24 -12.54
CA LEU A 226 13.52 -15.67 -13.21
C LEU A 226 13.66 -15.72 -14.74
N ARG A 227 14.73 -15.14 -15.30
CA ARG A 227 14.91 -15.15 -16.75
C ARG A 227 15.15 -16.56 -17.26
N LEU A 228 14.59 -16.80 -18.43
CA LEU A 228 14.82 -18.02 -19.20
C LEU A 228 16.32 -18.21 -19.42
N PRO A 229 16.93 -19.31 -18.95
CA PRO A 229 18.25 -19.67 -19.41
C PRO A 229 18.25 -19.78 -20.94
N ALA A 230 19.32 -19.36 -21.57
CA ALA A 230 19.43 -19.43 -23.03
C ALA A 230 19.16 -20.86 -23.51
N GLY A 231 18.21 -21.01 -24.44
CA GLY A 231 17.86 -22.32 -25.02
C GLY A 231 16.64 -23.03 -24.42
N ILE A 232 15.98 -22.43 -23.41
CA ILE A 232 14.71 -22.98 -22.87
C ILE A 232 13.52 -22.30 -23.55
N SER A 233 12.55 -23.09 -24.04
CA SER A 233 11.33 -22.51 -24.63
C SER A 233 10.43 -21.92 -23.55
N ARG A 234 9.54 -20.99 -23.94
CA ARG A 234 8.58 -20.34 -23.05
C ARG A 234 7.67 -21.35 -22.35
N GLU A 235 7.26 -22.38 -23.05
CA GLU A 235 6.42 -23.45 -22.52
C GLU A 235 7.13 -24.23 -21.40
N VAL A 236 8.40 -24.61 -21.62
CA VAL A 236 9.21 -25.28 -20.60
C VAL A 236 9.40 -24.38 -19.38
N TYR A 237 9.64 -23.10 -19.58
CA TYR A 237 9.73 -22.14 -18.47
C TYR A 237 8.41 -22.02 -17.69
N THR A 238 7.28 -21.97 -18.39
CA THR A 238 5.96 -21.94 -17.75
C THR A 238 5.73 -23.20 -16.89
N CYS A 239 6.10 -24.37 -17.40
CA CYS A 239 6.09 -25.61 -16.63
C CYS A 239 6.97 -25.53 -15.38
N MET A 240 8.21 -25.08 -15.53
CA MET A 240 9.14 -24.94 -14.42
C MET A 240 8.63 -23.97 -13.35
N SER A 241 8.07 -22.84 -13.77
CA SER A 241 7.47 -21.85 -12.87
C SER A 241 6.26 -22.41 -12.15
N TYR A 242 5.38 -23.13 -12.87
CA TYR A 242 4.23 -23.78 -12.26
C TYR A 242 4.66 -24.80 -11.20
N ILE A 243 5.62 -25.69 -11.52
CA ILE A 243 6.16 -26.69 -10.59
C ILE A 243 6.78 -26.01 -9.36
N ARG A 244 7.57 -24.95 -9.55
CA ARG A 244 8.22 -24.20 -8.46
C ARG A 244 7.20 -23.59 -7.49
N ASN A 245 6.13 -23.04 -8.01
CA ASN A 245 5.10 -22.37 -7.21
C ASN A 245 4.15 -23.36 -6.50
N HIS A 246 4.16 -24.65 -6.91
CA HIS A 246 3.29 -25.67 -6.33
C HIS A 246 4.06 -26.82 -5.65
N VAL A 247 5.32 -26.60 -5.30
CA VAL A 247 6.21 -27.57 -4.67
C VAL A 247 5.63 -28.21 -3.38
N ASN A 248 4.80 -27.48 -2.67
CA ASN A 248 4.18 -27.91 -1.40
C ASN A 248 2.78 -28.55 -1.57
N THR A 249 2.32 -28.75 -2.82
CA THR A 249 1.04 -29.38 -3.14
C THR A 249 1.24 -30.61 -4.02
N PRO A 250 0.33 -31.60 -3.98
CA PRO A 250 0.40 -32.73 -4.91
C PRO A 250 0.28 -32.24 -6.35
N LEU A 251 1.35 -32.41 -7.15
CA LEU A 251 1.41 -32.00 -8.55
C LEU A 251 0.96 -33.13 -9.45
N ARG A 252 0.01 -32.90 -10.33
CA ARG A 252 -0.41 -33.83 -11.41
C ARG A 252 0.10 -33.31 -12.75
N LEU A 253 0.42 -34.22 -13.64
CA LEU A 253 0.90 -33.88 -14.98
C LEU A 253 -0.14 -33.06 -15.77
N ASP A 254 -1.43 -33.34 -15.56
CA ASP A 254 -2.53 -32.63 -16.20
C ASP A 254 -2.59 -31.16 -15.78
N ASP A 255 -2.29 -30.85 -14.51
CA ASP A 255 -2.27 -29.48 -13.99
C ASP A 255 -1.12 -28.67 -14.61
N VAL A 256 0.05 -29.30 -14.78
CA VAL A 256 1.20 -28.68 -15.45
C VAL A 256 0.88 -28.42 -16.91
N ALA A 257 0.29 -29.41 -17.62
CA ALA A 257 -0.10 -29.26 -19.02
C ALA A 257 -1.16 -28.15 -19.21
N ALA A 258 -2.14 -28.04 -18.32
CA ALA A 258 -3.15 -26.99 -18.35
C ALA A 258 -2.55 -25.60 -18.15
N SER A 259 -1.45 -25.45 -17.43
CA SER A 259 -0.78 -24.17 -17.21
C SER A 259 -0.19 -23.59 -18.50
N ILE A 260 0.24 -24.45 -19.43
CA ILE A 260 0.79 -24.03 -20.74
C ILE A 260 -0.31 -23.48 -21.63
N VAL A 261 -1.48 -24.12 -21.66
CA VAL A 261 -2.61 -23.77 -22.54
C VAL A 261 -3.22 -22.43 -22.13
N ARG A 262 -3.22 -22.08 -20.84
CA ARG A 262 -3.73 -20.79 -20.33
C ARG A 262 -2.84 -19.61 -20.66
N SER A 263 -1.59 -19.81 -21.00
CA SER A 263 -0.64 -18.75 -21.32
C SER A 263 -0.64 -18.34 -22.82
N VAL A 264 -1.40 -19.01 -23.66
CA VAL A 264 -1.45 -18.79 -25.12
C VAL A 264 -2.66 -17.95 -25.55
N SER A 265 -3.49 -17.46 -24.62
CA SER A 265 -4.66 -16.61 -24.92
C SER A 265 -4.42 -15.13 -24.51
#